data_36ee44786fc29803f981369c21c9389b
#
_entry.id   36ee44786fc29803f981369c21c9389b
#
_cell.length_a   1.000
_cell.length_b   1.000
_cell.length_c   1.000
_cell.angle_alpha   90.00
_cell.angle_beta   90.00
_cell.angle_gamma   90.00
#
_symmetry.space_group_name_H-M   'P 1'
#
loop_
_entity.id
_entity.type
_entity.pdbx_description
1 polymer ?
#
loop_
_entity_poly.entity_id
_entity_poly.type
_entity_poly.pdbx_seq_one_letter_code
_entity_poly.pdbx_strand_id
1 'polypeptide(L)'
;VNPFAAALEDPDRLHTRASDRLKMMHDASHYALLPQAVAEPVDAAEVGRLFAVSAAHGIPMTFRSGGTSLSGQAGTDGILVDTRRHFRSIDVLDDGLRVRAGPGATVRAVNARLARHGRKLGPDPASEIACTLGARVSNTPAGLRC
;
A
#
# COMPACT_ATOMS: atom_id res chain seq x y z
N VAL A 1 23.47 12.62 0.22
CA VAL A 1 22.20 12.32 -0.47
C VAL A 1 21.65 11.03 0.11
N ASN A 2 20.36 11.01 0.46
CA ASN A 2 19.73 9.81 1.00
C ASN A 2 19.70 8.74 -0.12
N PRO A 3 20.24 7.52 0.10
CA PRO A 3 20.32 6.49 -0.93
C PRO A 3 18.95 6.05 -1.46
N PHE A 4 17.90 6.13 -0.65
CA PHE A 4 16.54 5.84 -1.08
C PHE A 4 15.99 6.89 -2.05
N ALA A 5 16.43 8.15 -1.97
CA ALA A 5 16.05 9.17 -2.95
C ALA A 5 16.63 8.87 -4.34
N ALA A 6 17.85 8.32 -4.39
CA ALA A 6 18.49 7.92 -5.65
C ALA A 6 17.83 6.67 -6.29
N ALA A 7 17.05 5.90 -5.54
CA ALA A 7 16.30 4.75 -6.05
C ALA A 7 15.01 5.16 -6.80
N LEU A 8 14.55 6.40 -6.61
CA LEU A 8 13.36 6.95 -7.27
C LEU A 8 13.79 7.82 -8.47
N GLU A 9 13.04 7.79 -9.56
CA GLU A 9 13.29 8.67 -10.72
C GLU A 9 13.11 10.15 -10.36
N ASP A 10 12.17 10.41 -9.45
CA ASP A 10 11.96 11.73 -8.86
C ASP A 10 12.30 11.65 -7.36
N PRO A 11 13.45 12.23 -6.93
CA PRO A 11 13.86 12.23 -5.54
C PRO A 11 12.90 12.92 -4.58
N ASP A 12 12.05 13.86 -5.06
CA ASP A 12 11.07 14.56 -4.24
C ASP A 12 9.93 13.64 -3.76
N ARG A 13 9.81 12.44 -4.34
CA ARG A 13 8.90 11.40 -3.88
C ARG A 13 9.43 10.59 -2.67
N LEU A 14 10.60 10.97 -2.14
CA LEU A 14 11.06 10.53 -0.82
C LEU A 14 10.79 11.64 0.20
N HIS A 15 9.74 11.50 0.99
CA HIS A 15 9.33 12.50 1.98
C HIS A 15 10.08 12.29 3.29
N THR A 16 10.92 13.23 3.66
CA THR A 16 11.73 13.20 4.90
C THR A 16 11.29 14.25 5.93
N ARG A 17 10.39 15.16 5.56
CA ARG A 17 9.90 16.21 6.47
C ARG A 17 9.17 15.58 7.66
N ALA A 18 9.34 16.17 8.83
CA ALA A 18 8.70 15.69 10.06
C ALA A 18 7.18 15.57 9.92
N SER A 19 6.53 16.55 9.27
CA SER A 19 5.07 16.53 9.03
C SER A 19 4.60 15.32 8.23
N ASP A 20 5.38 14.90 7.22
CA ASP A 20 4.99 13.80 6.34
C ASP A 20 5.22 12.45 7.02
N ARG A 21 6.28 12.34 7.80
CA ARG A 21 6.59 11.17 8.62
C ARG A 21 5.56 10.97 9.73
N LEU A 22 5.18 12.05 10.43
CA LEU A 22 4.19 12.03 11.50
C LEU A 22 2.79 11.59 11.02
N LYS A 23 2.37 11.99 9.83
CA LYS A 23 1.11 11.53 9.21
C LYS A 23 1.06 10.01 9.03
N MET A 24 2.22 9.36 8.92
CA MET A 24 2.36 7.92 8.67
C MET A 24 2.78 7.12 9.90
N MET A 25 2.87 7.77 11.06
CA MET A 25 3.33 7.14 12.30
C MET A 25 2.33 6.10 12.85
N HIS A 26 1.04 6.31 12.62
CA HIS A 26 -0.02 5.42 13.08
C HIS A 26 -0.69 4.70 11.92
N ASP A 27 -1.08 3.46 12.12
CA ASP A 27 -2.13 2.77 11.36
C ASP A 27 -3.40 2.64 12.25
N ALA A 28 -4.27 1.68 11.99
CA ALA A 28 -5.47 1.46 12.83
C ALA A 28 -5.16 0.66 14.12
N SER A 29 -3.91 0.32 14.39
CA SER A 29 -3.47 -0.37 15.59
C SER A 29 -3.15 0.59 16.74
N HIS A 30 -2.69 0.04 17.86
CA HIS A 30 -2.20 0.81 19.00
C HIS A 30 -0.71 1.21 18.90
N TYR A 31 -0.03 0.79 17.83
CA TYR A 31 1.39 1.08 17.65
C TYR A 31 1.61 2.45 17.02
N ALA A 32 2.69 3.11 17.46
CA ALA A 32 3.17 4.37 16.91
C ALA A 32 4.65 4.21 16.56
N LEU A 33 4.96 4.07 15.28
CA LEU A 33 6.32 3.93 14.77
C LEU A 33 6.60 5.04 13.76
N LEU A 34 7.54 5.92 14.09
CA LEU A 34 7.90 7.04 13.23
C LEU A 34 8.86 6.57 12.14
N PRO A 35 8.47 6.51 10.85
CA PRO A 35 9.36 6.11 9.78
C PRO A 35 10.49 7.11 9.59
N GLN A 36 11.65 6.65 9.13
CA GLN A 36 12.77 7.52 8.75
C GLN A 36 12.43 8.37 7.52
N ALA A 37 11.72 7.78 6.56
CA ALA A 37 11.19 8.46 5.38
C ALA A 37 9.98 7.70 4.84
N VAL A 38 9.20 8.40 3.99
CA VAL A 38 8.09 7.81 3.25
C VAL A 38 8.42 7.86 1.76
N ALA A 39 8.51 6.71 1.10
CA ALA A 39 8.75 6.61 -0.33
C ALA A 39 7.45 6.37 -1.10
N GLU A 40 7.24 7.09 -2.20
CA GLU A 40 6.08 6.93 -3.10
C GLU A 40 6.54 6.44 -4.48
N PRO A 41 6.89 5.14 -4.66
CA PRO A 41 7.29 4.61 -5.95
C PRO A 41 6.12 4.61 -6.94
N VAL A 42 6.43 4.75 -8.24
CA VAL A 42 5.42 4.77 -9.31
C VAL A 42 5.23 3.41 -9.97
N ASP A 43 6.23 2.55 -9.91
CA ASP A 43 6.21 1.25 -10.57
C ASP A 43 7.03 0.17 -9.83
N ALA A 44 7.00 -1.04 -10.38
CA ALA A 44 7.71 -2.18 -9.81
C ALA A 44 9.24 -2.06 -9.93
N ALA A 45 9.75 -1.31 -10.91
CA ALA A 45 11.19 -1.12 -11.08
C ALA A 45 11.74 -0.23 -9.95
N GLU A 46 11.05 0.85 -9.60
CA GLU A 46 11.41 1.67 -8.43
C GLU A 46 11.33 0.86 -7.14
N VAL A 47 10.30 0.03 -6.97
CA VAL A 47 10.20 -0.86 -5.81
C VAL A 47 11.39 -1.81 -5.74
N GLY A 48 11.82 -2.37 -6.87
CA GLY A 48 13.01 -3.22 -6.93
C GLY A 48 14.29 -2.49 -6.52
N ARG A 49 14.46 -1.24 -6.96
CA ARG A 49 15.60 -0.41 -6.56
C ARG A 49 15.58 -0.08 -5.06
N LEU A 50 14.38 0.23 -4.52
CA LEU A 50 14.22 0.45 -3.07
C LEU A 50 14.60 -0.80 -2.25
N PHE A 51 14.23 -2.00 -2.70
CA PHE A 51 14.66 -3.26 -2.05
C PHE A 51 16.17 -3.42 -2.07
N ALA A 52 16.83 -3.14 -3.21
CA ALA A 52 18.28 -3.23 -3.31
C ALA A 52 18.99 -2.27 -2.33
N VAL A 53 18.49 -1.04 -2.22
CA VAL A 53 19.01 -0.05 -1.24
C VAL A 53 18.76 -0.50 0.20
N SER A 54 17.56 -0.98 0.49
CA SER A 54 17.21 -1.50 1.81
C SER A 54 18.15 -2.62 2.24
N ALA A 55 18.38 -3.59 1.36
CA ALA A 55 19.30 -4.71 1.63
C ALA A 55 20.75 -4.24 1.82
N ALA A 56 21.23 -3.32 0.97
CA ALA A 56 22.60 -2.82 1.03
C ALA A 56 22.91 -2.03 2.32
N HIS A 57 21.91 -1.35 2.87
CA HIS A 57 22.06 -0.51 4.06
C HIS A 57 21.50 -1.14 5.35
N GLY A 58 20.88 -2.32 5.28
CA GLY A 58 20.27 -2.97 6.44
C GLY A 58 19.10 -2.18 7.04
N ILE A 59 18.42 -1.32 6.24
CA ILE A 59 17.29 -0.51 6.71
C ILE A 59 15.99 -1.20 6.32
N PRO A 60 15.14 -1.57 7.29
CA PRO A 60 13.89 -2.28 6.98
C PRO A 60 12.92 -1.42 6.18
N MET A 61 12.17 -2.07 5.29
CA MET A 61 11.08 -1.45 4.53
C MET A 61 9.74 -2.09 4.90
N THR A 62 8.71 -1.24 5.01
CA THR A 62 7.33 -1.70 5.20
C THR A 62 6.43 -1.06 4.18
N PHE A 63 5.62 -1.87 3.50
CA PHE A 63 4.62 -1.39 2.57
C PHE A 63 3.36 -0.96 3.30
N ARG A 64 2.81 0.17 2.89
CA ARG A 64 1.56 0.68 3.41
C ARG A 64 0.64 1.12 2.28
N SER A 65 -0.60 0.74 2.39
CA SER A 65 -1.69 1.25 1.58
C SER A 65 -2.70 1.99 2.47
N GLY A 66 -3.87 1.44 2.73
CA GLY A 66 -4.90 2.10 3.53
C GLY A 66 -4.57 2.31 5.01
N GLY A 67 -3.56 1.62 5.55
CA GLY A 67 -3.21 1.69 6.98
C GLY A 67 -4.32 1.16 7.90
N THR A 68 -5.11 0.20 7.43
CA THR A 68 -6.27 -0.36 8.17
C THR A 68 -5.91 -1.58 9.01
N SER A 69 -4.63 -1.92 9.16
CA SER A 69 -4.18 -3.01 10.01
C SER A 69 -4.44 -2.71 11.49
N LEU A 70 -5.01 -3.67 12.21
CA LEU A 70 -5.21 -3.60 13.66
C LEU A 70 -4.03 -4.18 14.46
N SER A 71 -3.05 -4.79 13.78
CA SER A 71 -1.91 -5.49 14.39
C SER A 71 -0.57 -4.80 14.11
N GLY A 72 -0.57 -3.57 13.56
CA GLY A 72 0.65 -2.78 13.35
C GLY A 72 1.49 -3.17 12.14
N GLN A 73 0.99 -4.02 11.23
CA GLN A 73 1.77 -4.46 10.07
C GLN A 73 2.14 -3.34 9.08
N ALA A 74 1.43 -2.21 9.14
CA ALA A 74 1.68 -1.06 8.28
C ALA A 74 2.56 0.02 8.94
N GLY A 75 3.12 -0.25 10.13
CA GLY A 75 4.04 0.63 10.85
C GLY A 75 5.49 0.20 10.70
N THR A 76 6.41 1.16 10.74
CA THR A 76 7.86 0.92 10.71
C THR A 76 8.62 2.11 11.27
N ASP A 77 9.80 1.85 11.81
CA ASP A 77 10.82 2.83 12.12
C ASP A 77 11.90 2.95 11.01
N GLY A 78 11.79 2.14 9.96
CA GLY A 78 12.59 2.18 8.75
C GLY A 78 11.98 3.05 7.64
N ILE A 79 11.96 2.54 6.41
CA ILE A 79 11.36 3.21 5.25
C ILE A 79 9.92 2.71 5.04
N LEU A 80 8.98 3.63 5.05
CA LEU A 80 7.59 3.31 4.72
C LEU A 80 7.36 3.54 3.22
N VAL A 81 6.85 2.52 2.52
CA VAL A 81 6.56 2.57 1.08
C VAL A 81 5.06 2.72 0.89
N ASP A 82 4.62 3.91 0.45
CA ASP A 82 3.21 4.21 0.20
C ASP A 82 2.81 3.81 -1.23
N THR A 83 1.91 2.84 -1.36
CA THR A 83 1.42 2.35 -2.66
C THR A 83 0.10 2.97 -3.09
N ARG A 84 -0.50 3.87 -2.30
CA ARG A 84 -1.85 4.38 -2.55
C ARG A 84 -1.96 5.29 -3.77
N ARG A 85 -0.89 6.01 -4.11
CA ARG A 85 -0.95 7.07 -5.12
C ARG A 85 -0.86 6.51 -6.53
N HIS A 86 0.07 5.61 -6.79
CA HIS A 86 0.43 5.20 -8.15
C HIS A 86 -0.04 3.79 -8.53
N PHE A 87 -0.19 2.87 -7.57
CA PHE A 87 -0.57 1.49 -7.84
C PHE A 87 -2.10 1.27 -7.78
N ARG A 88 -2.87 2.00 -8.60
CA ARG A 88 -4.34 2.04 -8.54
C ARG A 88 -5.05 1.49 -9.77
N SER A 89 -4.33 0.82 -10.68
CA SER A 89 -4.93 0.22 -11.88
C SER A 89 -6.01 -0.81 -11.50
N ILE A 90 -7.06 -0.91 -12.31
CA ILE A 90 -8.14 -1.90 -12.17
C ILE A 90 -8.59 -2.30 -13.56
N ASP A 91 -8.33 -3.55 -13.94
CA ASP A 91 -8.73 -4.16 -15.18
C ASP A 91 -9.69 -5.32 -14.89
N VAL A 92 -10.93 -5.19 -15.34
CA VAL A 92 -11.94 -6.25 -15.24
C VAL A 92 -11.80 -7.16 -16.44
N LEU A 93 -11.69 -8.46 -16.21
CA LEU A 93 -11.46 -9.49 -17.22
C LEU A 93 -12.60 -10.51 -17.18
N ASP A 94 -12.85 -11.18 -18.32
CA ASP A 94 -13.78 -12.30 -18.46
C ASP A 94 -15.18 -11.96 -17.88
N ASP A 95 -15.77 -10.85 -18.31
CA ASP A 95 -17.09 -10.38 -17.87
C ASP A 95 -17.24 -10.33 -16.33
N GLY A 96 -16.17 -9.91 -15.66
CA GLY A 96 -16.15 -9.76 -14.22
C GLY A 96 -15.81 -11.03 -13.42
N LEU A 97 -15.41 -12.11 -14.08
CA LEU A 97 -14.94 -13.33 -13.41
C LEU A 97 -13.56 -13.15 -12.79
N ARG A 98 -12.74 -12.29 -13.38
CA ARG A 98 -11.39 -11.98 -12.88
C ARG A 98 -11.15 -10.48 -12.86
N VAL A 99 -10.32 -10.05 -11.92
CA VAL A 99 -9.84 -8.66 -11.82
C VAL A 99 -8.33 -8.68 -11.68
N ARG A 100 -7.64 -7.90 -12.50
CA ARG A 100 -6.26 -7.52 -12.28
C ARG A 100 -6.25 -6.12 -11.68
N ALA A 101 -5.63 -5.94 -10.52
CA ALA A 101 -5.58 -4.62 -9.91
C ALA A 101 -4.26 -4.37 -9.18
N GLY A 102 -3.85 -3.12 -9.14
CA GLY A 102 -2.71 -2.68 -8.37
C GLY A 102 -2.98 -2.76 -6.86
N PRO A 103 -1.92 -2.96 -6.04
CA PRO A 103 -2.06 -3.10 -4.59
C PRO A 103 -2.66 -1.88 -3.88
N GLY A 104 -2.57 -0.68 -4.47
CA GLY A 104 -3.16 0.56 -3.96
C GLY A 104 -4.63 0.78 -4.34
N ALA A 105 -5.23 -0.10 -5.17
CA ALA A 105 -6.65 -0.01 -5.51
C ALA A 105 -7.50 -0.39 -4.28
N THR A 106 -8.51 0.44 -3.95
CA THR A 106 -9.41 0.13 -2.82
C THR A 106 -10.43 -0.94 -3.20
N VAL A 107 -10.87 -1.73 -2.21
CA VAL A 107 -11.92 -2.74 -2.38
C VAL A 107 -13.18 -2.09 -2.96
N ARG A 108 -13.55 -0.91 -2.45
CA ARG A 108 -14.71 -0.15 -2.96
C ARG A 108 -14.57 0.22 -4.44
N ALA A 109 -13.39 0.68 -4.88
CA ALA A 109 -13.16 1.03 -6.29
C ALA A 109 -13.27 -0.20 -7.21
N VAL A 110 -12.75 -1.34 -6.78
CA VAL A 110 -12.87 -2.61 -7.52
C VAL A 110 -14.32 -3.06 -7.59
N ASN A 111 -15.05 -3.03 -6.47
CA ASN A 111 -16.47 -3.39 -6.43
C ASN A 111 -17.32 -2.49 -7.33
N ALA A 112 -17.03 -1.19 -7.38
CA ALA A 112 -17.73 -0.27 -8.30
C ALA A 112 -17.53 -0.62 -9.79
N ARG A 113 -16.35 -1.17 -10.16
CA ARG A 113 -16.12 -1.68 -11.53
C ARG A 113 -16.84 -3.00 -11.77
N LEU A 114 -16.78 -3.93 -10.82
CA LEU A 114 -17.44 -5.24 -10.90
C LEU A 114 -18.98 -5.15 -10.90
N ALA A 115 -19.54 -4.14 -10.26
CA ALA A 115 -21.00 -3.93 -10.23
C ALA A 115 -21.61 -3.82 -11.63
N ARG A 116 -20.88 -3.30 -12.61
CA ARG A 116 -21.33 -3.23 -14.02
C ARG A 116 -21.51 -4.62 -14.67
N HIS A 117 -20.90 -5.63 -14.07
CA HIS A 117 -20.99 -7.04 -14.48
C HIS A 117 -21.88 -7.85 -13.52
N GLY A 118 -22.61 -7.18 -12.60
CA GLY A 118 -23.44 -7.85 -11.58
C GLY A 118 -22.60 -8.65 -10.57
N ARG A 119 -21.33 -8.29 -10.35
CA ARG A 119 -20.38 -9.04 -9.52
C ARG A 119 -19.77 -8.17 -8.41
N LYS A 120 -19.21 -8.84 -7.42
CA LYS A 120 -18.52 -8.24 -6.28
C LYS A 120 -17.34 -9.14 -5.86
N LEU A 121 -16.33 -8.57 -5.23
CA LEU A 121 -15.29 -9.36 -4.55
C LEU A 121 -15.91 -10.13 -3.38
N GLY A 122 -15.49 -11.40 -3.22
CA GLY A 122 -16.04 -12.31 -2.20
C GLY A 122 -15.92 -11.74 -0.78
N PRO A 123 -14.72 -11.56 -0.23
CA PRO A 123 -14.55 -11.01 1.11
C PRO A 123 -14.93 -9.52 1.17
N ASP A 124 -15.67 -9.12 2.22
CA ASP A 124 -16.29 -7.80 2.37
C ASP A 124 -15.83 -7.15 3.69
N PRO A 125 -14.66 -6.47 3.70
CA PRO A 125 -14.18 -5.83 4.91
C PRO A 125 -15.03 -4.61 5.26
N ALA A 126 -15.30 -4.39 6.55
CA ALA A 126 -15.98 -3.18 7.03
C ALA A 126 -15.28 -1.88 6.61
N SER A 127 -13.97 -1.95 6.37
CA SER A 127 -13.12 -0.84 5.94
C SER A 127 -12.98 -0.72 4.40
N GLU A 128 -13.93 -1.20 3.59
CA GLU A 128 -13.81 -1.27 2.12
C GLU A 128 -13.41 0.05 1.44
N ILE A 129 -13.74 1.18 2.06
CA ILE A 129 -13.41 2.53 1.57
C ILE A 129 -11.89 2.78 1.61
N ALA A 130 -11.22 2.33 2.67
CA ALA A 130 -9.81 2.57 2.93
C ALA A 130 -8.95 1.33 2.66
N CYS A 131 -9.49 0.12 2.85
CA CYS A 131 -8.78 -1.13 2.62
C CYS A 131 -8.45 -1.30 1.14
N THR A 132 -7.17 -1.57 0.85
CA THR A 132 -6.69 -1.80 -0.51
C THR A 132 -6.47 -3.28 -0.77
N LEU A 133 -6.38 -3.66 -2.05
CA LEU A 133 -6.16 -5.06 -2.43
C LEU A 133 -4.82 -5.59 -1.92
N GLY A 134 -3.75 -4.77 -1.94
CA GLY A 134 -2.45 -5.19 -1.41
C GLY A 134 -2.52 -5.53 0.07
N ALA A 135 -3.11 -4.66 0.88
CA ALA A 135 -3.31 -4.90 2.31
C ALA A 135 -4.19 -6.13 2.56
N ARG A 136 -5.21 -6.33 1.72
CA ARG A 136 -6.10 -7.46 1.81
C ARG A 136 -5.42 -8.80 1.54
N VAL A 137 -4.61 -8.88 0.48
CA VAL A 137 -3.86 -10.10 0.17
C VAL A 137 -2.83 -10.39 1.26
N SER A 138 -2.12 -9.38 1.75
CA SER A 138 -1.07 -9.54 2.77
C SER A 138 -1.62 -9.96 4.13
N ASN A 139 -2.79 -9.47 4.51
CA ASN A 139 -3.33 -9.67 5.87
C ASN A 139 -4.44 -10.73 5.92
N THR A 140 -4.82 -11.33 4.77
CA THR A 140 -5.91 -12.31 4.67
C THR A 140 -7.11 -11.95 5.57
N PRO A 141 -7.68 -10.73 5.43
CA PRO A 141 -8.70 -10.26 6.35
C PRO A 141 -9.96 -11.12 6.26
N ALA A 142 -10.44 -11.54 7.40
CA ALA A 142 -11.74 -12.16 7.56
C ALA A 142 -12.86 -11.09 7.40
N GLY A 143 -14.01 -11.49 6.95
CA GLY A 143 -15.20 -10.65 6.82
C GLY A 143 -16.46 -11.51 6.80
N LEU A 144 -17.63 -10.87 6.81
CA LEU A 144 -18.92 -11.57 6.84
C LEU A 144 -19.15 -12.48 5.60
N ARG A 145 -18.33 -12.33 4.54
CA ARG A 145 -18.42 -13.12 3.30
C ARG A 145 -17.03 -13.54 2.86
N CYS A 146 -16.37 -14.32 3.68
CA CYS A 146 -15.07 -14.93 3.36
C CYS A 146 -15.28 -16.28 2.69
#